data_7a44d7351bb81c201a406f780c5c0267
#
_entry.id   7a44d7351bb81c201a406f780c5c0267
#
_cell.length_a   1.000
_cell.length_b   1.000
_cell.length_c   1.000
_cell.angle_alpha   90.00
_cell.angle_beta   90.00
_cell.angle_gamma   90.00
#
_symmetry.space_group_name_H-M   'P 1'
#
loop_
_entity.id
_entity.type
_entity.pdbx_description
1 polymer ?
#
loop_
_entity_poly.entity_id
_entity_poly.type
_entity_poly.pdbx_seq_one_letter_code
_entity_poly.pdbx_strand_id
1 'polypeptide(L)'
;MTDRPDADLPADLPADLPTRDIARALVFDPANRLLLIEYEAVRPIDPARPEARGFWFMPGGGLEPGESHEAACRRELSEEIGVTEVELGPCVAVCDGPFHLFRKPRWARERYFVVRLASDAVDTSRLAETEDNPVRGTRWWPLAELAASAERIEPAGLAELAQRIASGDVPDQPVRLDWQNA
;
A
#
# COMPACT_ATOMS: atom_id res chain seq x y z
N MET A 1 -23.01 14.21 -5.35
CA MET A 1 -22.30 14.09 -6.65
C MET A 1 -20.88 14.51 -6.32
N THR A 2 -20.02 13.54 -5.99
CA THR A 2 -18.62 13.80 -5.65
C THR A 2 -17.88 14.13 -6.93
N ASP A 3 -17.40 15.35 -7.00
CA ASP A 3 -16.58 15.86 -8.08
C ASP A 3 -15.25 15.04 -8.09
N ARG A 4 -15.20 14.01 -8.91
CA ARG A 4 -13.97 13.25 -9.14
C ARG A 4 -13.11 14.11 -10.07
N PRO A 5 -11.88 14.46 -9.69
CA PRO A 5 -11.00 15.16 -10.61
C PRO A 5 -10.82 14.31 -11.87
N ASP A 6 -10.75 14.96 -13.03
CA ASP A 6 -10.41 14.34 -14.31
C ASP A 6 -9.03 13.68 -14.18
N ALA A 7 -9.04 12.41 -13.81
CA ALA A 7 -7.82 11.61 -13.78
C ALA A 7 -7.64 11.02 -15.20
N ASP A 8 -6.47 11.22 -15.79
CA ASP A 8 -6.08 10.58 -17.04
C ASP A 8 -6.04 9.06 -16.85
N LEU A 9 -7.21 8.43 -17.07
CA LEU A 9 -7.34 6.99 -17.05
C LEU A 9 -6.82 6.41 -18.37
N PRO A 10 -6.10 5.28 -18.32
CA PRO A 10 -5.81 4.50 -19.53
C PRO A 10 -7.11 4.27 -20.32
N ALA A 11 -7.05 4.45 -21.63
CA ALA A 11 -8.23 4.46 -22.51
C ALA A 11 -9.03 3.14 -22.51
N ASP A 12 -8.45 2.06 -22.00
CA ASP A 12 -9.04 0.73 -21.86
C ASP A 12 -9.68 0.47 -20.49
N LEU A 13 -9.68 1.46 -19.59
CA LEU A 13 -10.36 1.37 -18.29
C LEU A 13 -11.79 1.91 -18.37
N PRO A 14 -12.73 1.34 -17.56
CA PRO A 14 -14.06 1.89 -17.43
C PRO A 14 -14.02 3.34 -16.93
N ALA A 15 -14.81 4.22 -17.54
CA ALA A 15 -14.95 5.61 -17.10
C ALA A 15 -15.52 5.72 -15.67
N ASP A 16 -16.29 4.72 -15.22
CA ASP A 16 -16.87 4.65 -13.87
C ASP A 16 -16.25 3.47 -13.08
N LEU A 17 -15.16 3.77 -12.37
CA LEU A 17 -14.51 2.80 -11.51
C LEU A 17 -15.27 2.62 -10.20
N PRO A 18 -15.46 1.37 -9.72
CA PRO A 18 -16.04 1.13 -8.40
C PRO A 18 -15.15 1.73 -7.32
N THR A 19 -15.74 2.52 -6.42
CA THR A 19 -15.02 3.08 -5.27
C THR A 19 -14.81 2.00 -4.21
N ARG A 20 -13.60 1.96 -3.63
CA ARG A 20 -13.26 1.08 -2.53
C ARG A 20 -12.49 1.81 -1.45
N ASP A 21 -12.98 1.71 -0.22
CA ASP A 21 -12.27 2.15 0.98
C ASP A 21 -11.26 1.07 1.39
N ILE A 22 -10.05 1.49 1.71
CA ILE A 22 -8.90 0.61 1.95
C ILE A 22 -8.11 1.12 3.15
N ALA A 23 -7.63 0.19 3.97
CA ALA A 23 -6.72 0.47 5.08
C ALA A 23 -5.40 -0.25 4.87
N ARG A 24 -4.28 0.47 5.04
CA ARG A 24 -2.93 -0.08 4.92
C ARG A 24 -2.06 0.32 6.09
N ALA A 25 -0.99 -0.42 6.30
CA ALA A 25 -0.04 -0.17 7.37
C ALA A 25 1.37 0.10 6.84
N LEU A 26 1.99 1.19 7.34
CA LEU A 26 3.44 1.34 7.33
C LEU A 26 3.99 0.52 8.50
N VAL A 27 4.43 -0.70 8.21
CA VAL A 27 4.92 -1.65 9.22
C VAL A 27 6.42 -1.52 9.34
N PHE A 28 6.89 -1.08 10.51
CA PHE A 28 8.30 -0.94 10.84
C PHE A 28 8.75 -2.05 11.80
N ASP A 29 9.91 -2.61 11.55
CA ASP A 29 10.60 -3.50 12.48
C ASP A 29 11.48 -2.71 13.49
N PRO A 30 12.13 -3.38 14.47
CA PRO A 30 13.01 -2.71 15.41
C PRO A 30 14.23 -2.01 14.80
N ALA A 31 14.62 -2.39 13.58
CA ALA A 31 15.68 -1.74 12.82
C ALA A 31 15.20 -0.57 11.95
N ASN A 32 13.93 -0.15 12.09
CA ASN A 32 13.27 0.86 11.25
C ASN A 32 13.28 0.51 9.75
N ARG A 33 13.25 -0.79 9.40
CA ARG A 33 13.00 -1.22 8.03
C ARG A 33 11.49 -1.25 7.78
N LEU A 34 11.06 -0.93 6.56
CA LEU A 34 9.66 -0.96 6.15
C LEU A 34 9.33 -2.28 5.46
N LEU A 35 8.26 -2.95 5.88
CA LEU A 35 7.77 -4.16 5.22
C LEU A 35 6.95 -3.77 3.99
N LEU A 36 7.34 -4.29 2.82
CA LEU A 36 6.55 -4.18 1.60
C LEU A 36 6.35 -5.57 0.98
N ILE A 37 5.24 -5.68 0.25
CA ILE A 37 4.84 -6.85 -0.52
C ILE A 37 5.07 -6.53 -1.99
N GLU A 38 5.71 -7.44 -2.72
CA GLU A 38 5.85 -7.34 -4.17
C GLU A 38 4.69 -8.05 -4.86
N TYR A 39 3.96 -7.30 -5.66
CA TYR A 39 2.89 -7.79 -6.51
C TYR A 39 3.28 -7.79 -7.98
N GLU A 40 2.62 -8.63 -8.76
CA GLU A 40 2.68 -8.58 -10.21
C GLU A 40 1.51 -7.77 -10.76
N ALA A 41 1.81 -6.68 -11.45
CA ALA A 41 0.81 -5.87 -12.14
C ALA A 41 0.21 -6.63 -13.33
N VAL A 42 -1.09 -6.49 -13.53
CA VAL A 42 -1.79 -7.10 -14.67
C VAL A 42 -1.49 -6.38 -15.98
N ARG A 43 -0.99 -5.17 -15.91
CA ARG A 43 -0.59 -4.33 -17.02
C ARG A 43 0.87 -3.98 -16.94
N PRO A 44 1.56 -3.67 -18.05
CA PRO A 44 2.90 -3.08 -17.99
C PRO A 44 2.90 -1.82 -17.13
N ILE A 45 3.86 -1.72 -16.23
CA ILE A 45 4.07 -0.53 -15.39
C ILE A 45 4.74 0.56 -16.22
N ASP A 46 5.61 0.14 -17.15
CA ASP A 46 6.33 1.01 -18.08
C ASP A 46 6.10 0.47 -19.51
N PRO A 47 5.41 1.22 -20.38
CA PRO A 47 5.18 0.80 -21.76
C PRO A 47 6.46 0.51 -22.55
N ALA A 48 7.60 1.13 -22.18
CA ALA A 48 8.89 0.88 -22.80
C ALA A 48 9.54 -0.43 -22.31
N ARG A 49 9.07 -0.97 -21.19
CA ARG A 49 9.54 -2.22 -20.58
C ARG A 49 8.36 -3.11 -20.18
N PRO A 50 7.61 -3.67 -21.13
CA PRO A 50 6.36 -4.40 -20.85
C PRO A 50 6.54 -5.66 -19.99
N GLU A 51 7.76 -6.17 -19.87
CA GLU A 51 8.11 -7.29 -18.99
C GLU A 51 8.28 -6.86 -17.51
N ALA A 52 8.53 -5.58 -17.24
CA ALA A 52 8.68 -5.05 -15.90
C ALA A 52 7.29 -4.85 -15.26
N ARG A 53 6.84 -5.83 -14.48
CA ARG A 53 5.50 -5.87 -13.88
C ARG A 53 5.48 -5.88 -12.36
N GLY A 54 6.65 -5.96 -11.72
CA GLY A 54 6.75 -5.93 -10.27
C GLY A 54 6.51 -4.54 -9.72
N PHE A 55 5.70 -4.44 -8.64
CA PHE A 55 5.58 -3.22 -7.86
C PHE A 55 5.43 -3.57 -6.37
N TRP A 56 5.89 -2.67 -5.53
CA TRP A 56 5.91 -2.82 -4.09
C TRP A 56 4.81 -2.00 -3.45
N PHE A 57 4.12 -2.61 -2.49
CA PHE A 57 3.03 -1.97 -1.79
C PHE A 57 2.99 -2.40 -0.33
N MET A 58 2.38 -1.57 0.53
CA MET A 58 2.23 -1.88 1.95
C MET A 58 1.16 -2.95 2.18
N PRO A 59 1.30 -3.75 3.27
CA PRO A 59 0.23 -4.63 3.72
C PRO A 59 -1.09 -3.88 3.95
N GLY A 60 -2.20 -4.55 3.68
CA GLY A 60 -3.55 -4.04 3.90
C GLY A 60 -4.47 -4.23 2.72
N GLY A 61 -5.76 -4.02 2.95
CA GLY A 61 -6.80 -4.28 1.96
C GLY A 61 -8.10 -3.55 2.22
N GLY A 62 -9.13 -3.99 1.52
CA GLY A 62 -10.42 -3.30 1.51
C GLY A 62 -11.23 -3.52 2.78
N LEU A 63 -12.01 -2.51 3.15
CA LEU A 63 -12.97 -2.61 4.24
C LEU A 63 -14.09 -3.59 3.89
N GLU A 64 -14.51 -4.37 4.88
CA GLU A 64 -15.75 -5.13 4.85
C GLU A 64 -16.97 -4.25 5.25
N PRO A 65 -18.20 -4.67 4.93
CA PRO A 65 -19.39 -3.90 5.27
C PRO A 65 -19.49 -3.61 6.78
N GLY A 66 -19.51 -2.32 7.15
CA GLY A 66 -19.61 -1.87 8.54
C GLY A 66 -18.28 -1.83 9.29
N GLU A 67 -17.19 -2.15 8.65
CA GLU A 67 -15.85 -2.14 9.25
C GLU A 67 -15.26 -0.73 9.29
N SER A 68 -14.53 -0.39 10.36
CA SER A 68 -13.71 0.83 10.38
C SER A 68 -12.36 0.59 9.68
N HIS A 69 -11.66 1.66 9.29
CA HIS A 69 -10.33 1.53 8.71
C HIS A 69 -9.33 0.87 9.68
N GLU A 70 -9.44 1.16 10.98
CA GLU A 70 -8.59 0.56 12.00
C GLU A 70 -8.86 -0.94 12.16
N ALA A 71 -10.13 -1.36 12.10
CA ALA A 71 -10.51 -2.78 12.17
C ALA A 71 -10.00 -3.53 10.92
N ALA A 72 -10.23 -2.96 9.73
CA ALA A 72 -9.73 -3.50 8.47
C ALA A 72 -8.22 -3.65 8.50
N CYS A 73 -7.50 -2.62 8.94
CA CYS A 73 -6.04 -2.65 9.01
C CYS A 73 -5.54 -3.82 9.90
N ARG A 74 -6.14 -4.03 11.08
CA ARG A 74 -5.77 -5.15 11.98
C ARG A 74 -6.10 -6.51 11.37
N ARG A 75 -7.26 -6.66 10.74
CA ARG A 75 -7.68 -7.90 10.09
C ARG A 75 -6.70 -8.26 8.97
N GLU A 76 -6.38 -7.31 8.09
CA GLU A 76 -5.47 -7.51 6.97
C GLU A 76 -4.05 -7.87 7.44
N LEU A 77 -3.54 -7.21 8.49
CA LEU A 77 -2.23 -7.57 9.07
C LEU A 77 -2.21 -8.99 9.64
N SER A 78 -3.32 -9.43 10.23
CA SER A 78 -3.47 -10.82 10.71
C SER A 78 -3.49 -11.82 9.54
N GLU A 79 -4.20 -11.49 8.46
CA GLU A 79 -4.38 -12.37 7.30
C GLU A 79 -3.13 -12.44 6.43
N GLU A 80 -2.47 -11.31 6.17
CA GLU A 80 -1.35 -11.21 5.24
C GLU A 80 0.00 -11.53 5.87
N ILE A 81 0.23 -11.12 7.11
CA ILE A 81 1.55 -11.21 7.76
C ILE A 81 1.53 -11.88 9.14
N GLY A 82 0.39 -12.45 9.55
CA GLY A 82 0.26 -13.22 10.78
C GLY A 82 0.33 -12.41 12.07
N VAL A 83 0.19 -11.08 12.00
CA VAL A 83 0.25 -10.19 13.17
C VAL A 83 -1.15 -9.99 13.74
N THR A 84 -1.47 -10.69 14.84
CA THR A 84 -2.82 -10.69 15.44
C THR A 84 -2.99 -9.64 16.54
N GLU A 85 -1.90 -9.29 17.24
CA GLU A 85 -1.92 -8.29 18.31
C GLU A 85 -1.02 -7.12 17.91
N VAL A 86 -1.64 -6.00 17.55
CA VAL A 86 -0.93 -4.81 17.10
C VAL A 86 -1.57 -3.54 17.64
N GLU A 87 -0.75 -2.66 18.17
CA GLU A 87 -1.13 -1.29 18.45
C GLU A 87 -1.02 -0.48 17.16
N LEU A 88 -2.17 0.01 16.68
CA LEU A 88 -2.17 0.94 15.55
C LEU A 88 -1.81 2.34 16.05
N GLY A 89 -0.77 2.90 15.44
CA GLY A 89 -0.46 4.31 15.55
C GLY A 89 -1.42 5.19 14.73
N PRO A 90 -1.12 6.47 14.59
CA PRO A 90 -1.99 7.42 13.88
C PRO A 90 -2.11 7.07 12.39
N CYS A 91 -3.22 7.53 11.78
CA CYS A 91 -3.32 7.66 10.34
C CYS A 91 -2.42 8.81 9.88
N VAL A 92 -1.40 8.51 9.11
CA VAL A 92 -0.34 9.47 8.72
C VAL A 92 -0.44 9.93 7.27
N ALA A 93 -1.18 9.20 6.45
CA ALA A 93 -1.37 9.57 5.05
C ALA A 93 -2.73 9.08 4.52
N VAL A 94 -3.13 9.72 3.44
CA VAL A 94 -4.28 9.32 2.60
C VAL A 94 -3.88 9.34 1.14
N CYS A 95 -4.47 8.45 0.35
CA CYS A 95 -4.37 8.46 -1.10
C CYS A 95 -5.75 8.23 -1.69
N ASP A 96 -6.14 9.03 -2.68
CA ASP A 96 -7.49 8.97 -3.28
C ASP A 96 -7.36 9.16 -4.79
N GLY A 97 -7.80 8.16 -5.53
CA GLY A 97 -7.73 8.21 -6.99
C GLY A 97 -7.86 6.83 -7.65
N PRO A 98 -7.78 6.81 -8.99
CA PRO A 98 -7.85 5.57 -9.74
C PRO A 98 -6.58 4.74 -9.54
N PHE A 99 -6.75 3.46 -9.22
CA PHE A 99 -5.69 2.48 -9.12
C PHE A 99 -6.00 1.28 -10.01
N HIS A 100 -5.09 0.94 -10.92
CA HIS A 100 -5.33 -0.04 -11.99
C HIS A 100 -4.23 -1.10 -12.17
N LEU A 101 -3.23 -1.13 -11.30
CA LEU A 101 -2.19 -2.17 -11.36
C LEU A 101 -2.71 -3.54 -10.92
N PHE A 102 -3.76 -3.58 -10.09
CA PHE A 102 -4.43 -4.81 -9.71
C PHE A 102 -5.44 -5.28 -10.77
N ARG A 103 -5.80 -6.56 -10.70
CA ARG A 103 -6.80 -7.19 -11.61
C ARG A 103 -8.15 -6.49 -11.63
N LYS A 104 -8.54 -5.92 -10.49
CA LYS A 104 -9.79 -5.18 -10.34
C LYS A 104 -9.49 -3.69 -10.22
N PRO A 105 -9.46 -2.96 -11.34
CA PRO A 105 -9.29 -1.51 -11.30
C PRO A 105 -10.38 -0.87 -10.44
N ARG A 106 -10.01 0.16 -9.68
CA ARG A 106 -10.90 0.80 -8.73
C ARG A 106 -10.56 2.27 -8.53
N TRP A 107 -11.51 3.04 -8.05
CA TRP A 107 -11.22 4.30 -7.38
C TRP A 107 -10.88 3.97 -5.93
N ALA A 108 -9.61 4.01 -5.56
CA ALA A 108 -9.13 3.66 -4.24
C ALA A 108 -9.15 4.89 -3.33
N ARG A 109 -9.73 4.76 -2.13
CA ARG A 109 -9.63 5.73 -1.05
C ARG A 109 -8.90 5.06 0.10
N GLU A 110 -7.62 5.35 0.21
CA GLU A 110 -6.75 4.65 1.14
C GLU A 110 -6.38 5.49 2.34
N ARG A 111 -6.27 4.85 3.52
CA ARG A 111 -5.73 5.40 4.76
C ARG A 111 -4.56 4.56 5.22
N TYR A 112 -3.50 5.23 5.64
CA TYR A 112 -2.23 4.61 6.01
C TYR A 112 -1.93 4.82 7.49
N PHE A 113 -1.79 3.71 8.22
CA PHE A 113 -1.54 3.71 9.67
C PHE A 113 -0.11 3.31 9.96
N VAL A 114 0.48 3.86 11.02
CA VAL A 114 1.81 3.44 11.48
C VAL A 114 1.68 2.21 12.36
N VAL A 115 2.54 1.22 12.13
CA VAL A 115 2.68 0.03 12.96
C VAL A 115 4.15 -0.20 13.26
N ARG A 116 4.47 -0.46 14.53
CA ARG A 116 5.81 -0.82 14.97
C ARG A 116 5.78 -2.19 15.61
N LEU A 117 6.51 -3.13 15.03
CA LEU A 117 6.62 -4.49 15.57
C LEU A 117 7.81 -4.61 16.50
N ALA A 118 7.69 -5.50 17.49
CA ALA A 118 8.78 -5.82 18.42
C ALA A 118 9.86 -6.73 17.81
N SER A 119 9.57 -7.35 16.65
CA SER A 119 10.50 -8.20 15.90
C SER A 119 10.19 -8.11 14.40
N ASP A 120 11.11 -8.60 13.59
CA ASP A 120 10.91 -8.72 12.13
C ASP A 120 10.30 -10.07 11.72
N ALA A 121 9.95 -10.92 12.68
CA ALA A 121 9.29 -12.19 12.43
C ALA A 121 7.82 -11.96 12.02
N VAL A 122 7.51 -12.26 10.77
CA VAL A 122 6.15 -12.22 10.20
C VAL A 122 5.85 -13.55 9.51
N ASP A 123 4.60 -13.96 9.50
CA ASP A 123 4.13 -15.14 8.77
C ASP A 123 3.37 -14.71 7.52
N THR A 124 4.02 -14.84 6.38
CA THR A 124 3.46 -14.50 5.06
C THR A 124 3.01 -15.73 4.28
N SER A 125 2.93 -16.90 4.93
CA SER A 125 2.60 -18.17 4.27
C SER A 125 1.22 -18.18 3.59
N ARG A 126 0.28 -17.39 4.12
CA ARG A 126 -1.09 -17.28 3.60
C ARG A 126 -1.30 -16.14 2.61
N LEU A 127 -0.32 -15.27 2.44
CA LEU A 127 -0.45 -14.05 1.64
C LEU A 127 -0.90 -14.32 0.20
N ALA A 128 -0.37 -15.35 -0.45
CA ALA A 128 -0.76 -15.72 -1.81
C ALA A 128 -2.21 -16.24 -1.93
N GLU A 129 -2.80 -16.70 -0.83
CA GLU A 129 -4.17 -17.21 -0.80
C GLU A 129 -5.19 -16.09 -0.57
N THR A 130 -4.79 -15.01 0.08
CA THR A 130 -5.66 -13.88 0.44
C THR A 130 -5.74 -12.83 -0.67
N GLU A 131 -4.77 -12.83 -1.58
CA GLU A 131 -4.63 -11.81 -2.61
C GLU A 131 -5.19 -12.23 -3.98
N ASP A 132 -5.98 -11.35 -4.57
CA ASP A 132 -6.51 -11.50 -5.95
C ASP A 132 -5.37 -11.39 -7.00
N ASN A 133 -4.26 -10.75 -6.67
CA ASN A 133 -3.11 -10.53 -7.55
C ASN A 133 -1.95 -11.48 -7.20
N PRO A 134 -1.17 -11.90 -8.19
CA PRO A 134 0.02 -12.68 -7.92
C PRO A 134 0.98 -11.93 -7.01
N VAL A 135 1.34 -12.55 -5.89
CA VAL A 135 2.37 -12.09 -4.96
C VAL A 135 3.70 -12.71 -5.38
N ARG A 136 4.74 -11.88 -5.54
CA ARG A 136 6.10 -12.32 -5.85
C ARG A 136 6.94 -12.55 -4.61
N GLY A 137 6.66 -11.79 -3.53
CA GLY A 137 7.38 -11.92 -2.27
C GLY A 137 7.13 -10.76 -1.31
N THR A 138 7.89 -10.78 -0.23
CA THR A 138 7.89 -9.73 0.77
C THR A 138 9.33 -9.35 1.12
N ARG A 139 9.54 -8.11 1.53
CA ARG A 139 10.86 -7.64 1.91
C ARG A 139 10.77 -6.58 3.01
N TRP A 140 11.65 -6.71 4.00
CA TRP A 140 12.00 -5.62 4.90
C TRP A 140 13.00 -4.69 4.21
N TRP A 141 12.56 -3.50 3.85
CA TRP A 141 13.36 -2.51 3.15
C TRP A 141 14.09 -1.59 4.12
N PRO A 142 15.44 -1.56 4.10
CA PRO A 142 16.16 -0.45 4.70
C PRO A 142 15.73 0.85 4.00
N LEU A 143 15.38 1.89 4.77
CA LEU A 143 14.76 3.10 4.21
C LEU A 143 15.68 3.85 3.23
N ALA A 144 17.00 3.78 3.43
CA ALA A 144 17.95 4.37 2.49
C ALA A 144 17.96 3.64 1.12
N GLU A 145 17.83 2.30 1.14
CA GLU A 145 17.72 1.52 -0.09
C GLU A 145 16.38 1.78 -0.79
N LEU A 146 15.28 1.85 0.00
CA LEU A 146 13.96 2.16 -0.52
C LEU A 146 13.94 3.49 -1.28
N ALA A 147 14.53 4.53 -0.68
CA ALA A 147 14.59 5.87 -1.27
C ALA A 147 15.48 5.95 -2.53
N ALA A 148 16.50 5.09 -2.62
CA ALA A 148 17.41 5.02 -3.77
C ALA A 148 16.98 4.01 -4.84
N SER A 149 15.90 3.27 -4.60
CA SER A 149 15.43 2.19 -5.46
C SER A 149 14.87 2.71 -6.79
N ALA A 150 15.17 1.99 -7.88
CA ALA A 150 14.50 2.18 -9.17
C ALA A 150 13.23 1.32 -9.32
N GLU A 151 12.89 0.53 -8.29
CA GLU A 151 11.68 -0.28 -8.26
C GLU A 151 10.43 0.60 -8.21
N ARG A 152 9.32 0.10 -8.72
CA ARG A 152 8.03 0.77 -8.59
C ARG A 152 7.49 0.57 -7.17
N ILE A 153 7.43 1.65 -6.40
CA ILE A 153 6.93 1.66 -5.02
C ILE A 153 5.70 2.56 -4.95
N GLU A 154 4.57 1.99 -4.58
CA GLU A 154 3.30 2.72 -4.45
C GLU A 154 2.96 3.02 -2.99
N PRO A 155 2.35 4.18 -2.73
CA PRO A 155 2.21 5.35 -3.60
C PRO A 155 3.50 6.18 -3.70
N ALA A 156 3.51 7.18 -4.60
CA ALA A 156 4.58 8.15 -4.67
C ALA A 156 4.76 8.89 -3.34
N GLY A 157 6.02 9.12 -2.93
CA GLY A 157 6.34 9.78 -1.66
C GLY A 157 6.35 8.85 -0.43
N LEU A 158 6.04 7.54 -0.60
CA LEU A 158 6.06 6.60 0.53
C LEU A 158 7.42 6.52 1.21
N ALA A 159 8.51 6.43 0.44
CA ALA A 159 9.86 6.32 1.00
C ALA A 159 10.24 7.54 1.85
N GLU A 160 9.90 8.74 1.38
CA GLU A 160 10.13 9.99 2.12
C GLU A 160 9.31 10.05 3.41
N LEU A 161 8.02 9.72 3.33
CA LEU A 161 7.15 9.66 4.51
C LEU A 161 7.68 8.65 5.54
N ALA A 162 8.10 7.46 5.10
CA ALA A 162 8.65 6.44 5.99
C ALA A 162 9.93 6.91 6.69
N GLN A 163 10.83 7.62 5.98
CA GLN A 163 12.03 8.21 6.57
C GLN A 163 11.71 9.26 7.64
N ARG A 164 10.75 10.13 7.37
CA ARG A 164 10.28 11.13 8.36
C ARG A 164 9.76 10.46 9.62
N ILE A 165 8.86 9.48 9.46
CA ILE A 165 8.28 8.74 10.59
C ILE A 165 9.36 7.99 11.39
N ALA A 166 10.32 7.37 10.73
CA ALA A 166 11.42 6.66 11.39
C ALA A 166 12.34 7.60 12.17
N SER A 167 12.49 8.85 11.75
CA SER A 167 13.25 9.88 12.46
C SER A 167 12.48 10.56 13.59
N GLY A 168 11.20 10.18 13.79
CA GLY A 168 10.33 10.76 14.82
C GLY A 168 9.48 11.95 14.35
N ASP A 169 9.60 12.36 13.08
CA ASP A 169 8.74 13.37 12.45
C ASP A 169 7.44 12.72 11.95
N VAL A 170 6.53 12.43 12.87
CA VAL A 170 5.21 11.88 12.55
C VAL A 170 4.25 13.03 12.27
N PRO A 171 3.57 13.07 11.11
CA PRO A 171 2.63 14.13 10.80
C PRO A 171 1.45 14.19 11.78
N ASP A 172 1.12 15.39 12.30
CA ASP A 172 -0.06 15.61 13.15
C ASP A 172 -1.39 15.44 12.38
N GLN A 173 -1.36 15.62 11.07
CA GLN A 173 -2.48 15.42 10.16
C GLN A 173 -2.02 14.53 8.99
N PRO A 174 -2.90 13.66 8.47
CA PRO A 174 -2.56 12.81 7.34
C PRO A 174 -2.09 13.64 6.13
N VAL A 175 -0.91 13.30 5.59
CA VAL A 175 -0.43 13.89 4.35
C VAL A 175 -1.11 13.22 3.15
N ARG A 176 -1.29 13.97 2.06
CA ARG A 176 -1.78 13.39 0.81
C ARG A 176 -0.62 12.80 0.05
N LEU A 177 -0.77 11.54 -0.36
CA LEU A 177 0.09 10.85 -1.31
C LEU A 177 -0.69 10.64 -2.60
N ASP A 178 0.04 10.48 -3.70
CA ASP A 178 -0.55 10.25 -5.02
C ASP A 178 -0.04 8.95 -5.64
N TRP A 179 -0.87 8.34 -6.49
CA TRP A 179 -0.42 7.20 -7.30
C TRP A 179 0.65 7.65 -8.30
N GLN A 180 1.64 6.82 -8.52
CA GLN A 180 2.54 7.04 -9.63
C GLN A 180 1.78 6.69 -10.92
N ASN A 181 1.24 7.68 -11.58
CA ASN A 181 0.64 7.47 -12.88
C ASN A 181 1.72 7.10 -13.88
N ALA A 182 1.45 6.04 -14.64
CA ALA A 182 2.33 5.59 -15.72
C ALA A 182 2.23 6.54 -16.90
#